data_ce2b50a975fbf0383e6a5f4f458274c9
#
_entry.id   ce2b50a975fbf0383e6a5f4f458274c9
#
_cell.length_a   1.000
_cell.length_b   1.000
_cell.length_c   1.000
_cell.angle_alpha   90.00
_cell.angle_beta   90.00
_cell.angle_gamma   90.00
#
_symmetry.space_group_name_H-M   'P 1'
#
loop_
_entity.id
_entity.type
_entity.pdbx_description
1 polymer ?
#
loop_
_entity_poly.entity_id
_entity_poly.type
_entity_poly.pdbx_seq_one_letter_code
_entity_poly.pdbx_strand_id
1 'polypeptide(L)'
;MFKKILSVMLVLCMLLCMGACSDGDNHSSAPSSSESQTEIVNSQADETSSTAESNEDNNATEAPNESTVTSTPTTSTKPKDETPANVTNNNTQKEKKCSSCGKNPAVSNSSYCSSCKCLLCSNKINGSGYVYCNSHNCTKSSCKLPREKGSYCIEHKCGESSCTREREKNSMYCSTHNCNASNCNAVRMNNSNYCASHKCSNSSCGNQKESGSECCSSHNCNASSCKVVRTGSSQYCSAHKCSNSSCNNQRESNSIYCSSHNCNHSGCSNDRVSNSSYCYNHKCSKSNCSFEKESNSYYCFKHGCRMCGNEAVDENSRLCSNHKCAQRGCNLHKDSGSNYCMYHK
;
A
#
# COMPACT_ATOMS: atom_id res chain seq x y z
N MET A 1 21.18 32.80 16.14
CA MET A 1 21.24 33.51 14.85
C MET A 1 20.82 32.67 13.65
N PHE A 2 21.15 31.39 13.54
CA PHE A 2 20.82 30.53 12.42
C PHE A 2 19.30 30.37 12.10
N LYS A 3 18.43 30.33 13.11
CA LYS A 3 16.97 30.21 12.89
C LYS A 3 16.31 31.42 12.22
N LYS A 4 16.88 32.63 12.41
CA LYS A 4 16.35 33.85 11.78
C LYS A 4 16.76 33.98 10.30
N ILE A 5 17.93 33.45 9.92
CA ILE A 5 18.42 33.45 8.54
C ILE A 5 17.63 32.48 7.67
N LEU A 6 17.27 31.30 8.21
CA LEU A 6 16.49 30.31 7.49
C LEU A 6 15.05 30.79 7.18
N SER A 7 14.45 31.57 8.11
CA SER A 7 13.10 32.12 7.91
C SER A 7 13.07 33.23 6.83
N VAL A 8 14.10 34.02 6.72
CA VAL A 8 14.20 35.09 5.70
C VAL A 8 14.42 34.49 4.30
N MET A 9 15.22 33.42 4.18
CA MET A 9 15.44 32.74 2.90
C MET A 9 14.17 32.05 2.38
N LEU A 10 13.33 31.48 3.28
CA LEU A 10 12.06 30.84 2.89
C LEU A 10 11.04 31.86 2.36
N VAL A 11 10.99 33.06 2.96
CA VAL A 11 10.10 34.16 2.50
C VAL A 11 10.57 34.73 1.16
N LEU A 12 11.89 34.84 0.94
CA LEU A 12 12.43 35.30 -0.34
C LEU A 12 12.15 34.29 -1.49
N CYS A 13 12.19 32.99 -1.22
CA CYS A 13 11.88 31.97 -2.20
C CYS A 13 10.40 31.97 -2.60
N MET A 14 9.49 32.24 -1.65
CA MET A 14 8.05 32.36 -1.93
C MET A 14 7.71 33.59 -2.78
N LEU A 15 8.44 34.69 -2.64
CA LEU A 15 8.22 35.92 -3.43
C LEU A 15 8.76 35.81 -4.87
N LEU A 16 9.73 34.96 -5.13
CA LEU A 16 10.27 34.73 -6.47
C LEU A 16 9.43 33.79 -7.33
N CYS A 17 8.54 32.99 -6.72
CA CYS A 17 7.64 32.09 -7.44
C CYS A 17 6.31 32.72 -7.91
N MET A 18 6.01 33.96 -7.51
CA MET A 18 4.77 34.67 -7.88
C MET A 18 4.90 35.62 -9.07
N GLY A 19 6.03 35.63 -9.77
CA GLY A 19 6.35 36.62 -10.80
C GLY A 19 6.49 36.11 -12.22
N ALA A 20 5.75 35.06 -12.63
CA ALA A 20 5.82 34.58 -14.03
C ALA A 20 4.46 34.09 -14.52
N CYS A 21 3.51 35.00 -14.69
CA CYS A 21 2.36 34.84 -15.58
C CYS A 21 1.97 36.25 -16.07
N SER A 22 2.42 36.63 -17.25
CA SER A 22 1.96 37.79 -17.99
C SER A 22 1.83 37.46 -19.46
N ASP A 23 0.62 37.52 -19.94
CA ASP A 23 0.09 37.96 -21.22
C ASP A 23 0.62 37.39 -22.55
N GLY A 24 -0.31 36.84 -23.29
CA GLY A 24 -0.23 36.54 -24.71
C GLY A 24 -1.62 36.41 -25.31
N ASP A 25 -2.27 37.57 -25.55
CA ASP A 25 -3.46 37.69 -26.37
C ASP A 25 -3.20 37.24 -27.80
N ASN A 26 -4.09 36.43 -28.38
CA ASN A 26 -4.44 36.65 -29.79
C ASN A 26 -5.82 36.05 -30.14
N HIS A 27 -6.61 36.91 -30.67
CA HIS A 27 -7.87 36.79 -31.41
C HIS A 27 -7.89 35.63 -32.41
N SER A 28 -9.01 34.89 -32.48
CA SER A 28 -9.78 34.77 -33.72
C SER A 28 -11.12 33.99 -33.54
N SER A 29 -12.20 34.66 -33.76
CA SER A 29 -13.41 34.31 -34.47
C SER A 29 -14.10 32.97 -34.23
N ALA A 30 -15.25 33.02 -33.57
CA ALA A 30 -16.32 32.04 -33.68
C ALA A 30 -17.01 32.09 -35.06
N PRO A 31 -17.66 31.01 -35.48
CA PRO A 31 -19.04 31.14 -35.88
C PRO A 31 -20.00 30.22 -35.08
N SER A 32 -21.09 30.82 -34.77
CA SER A 32 -22.33 30.28 -34.23
C SER A 32 -22.97 29.28 -35.20
N SER A 33 -23.60 28.27 -34.67
CA SER A 33 -24.96 27.77 -35.01
C SER A 33 -25.16 26.37 -34.47
N SER A 34 -26.15 26.25 -33.82
CA SER A 34 -27.52 25.73 -33.86
C SER A 34 -27.68 24.51 -32.95
N GLU A 35 -28.49 24.75 -31.95
CA GLU A 35 -29.21 23.77 -31.16
C GLU A 35 -29.95 22.76 -32.06
N SER A 36 -29.82 21.50 -31.75
CA SER A 36 -30.81 20.48 -32.08
C SER A 36 -31.02 19.61 -30.84
N GLN A 37 -32.12 19.89 -30.19
CA GLN A 37 -32.72 19.04 -29.18
C GLN A 37 -33.11 17.71 -29.86
N THR A 38 -32.65 16.61 -29.27
CA THR A 38 -33.19 15.28 -29.61
C THR A 38 -33.63 14.62 -28.30
N GLU A 39 -34.89 14.30 -28.29
CA GLU A 39 -35.67 13.71 -27.23
C GLU A 39 -35.07 12.38 -26.74
N ILE A 40 -35.10 12.23 -25.45
CA ILE A 40 -34.78 10.99 -24.75
C ILE A 40 -36.01 10.09 -24.81
N VAL A 41 -35.99 9.07 -25.60
CA VAL A 41 -36.96 7.96 -25.52
C VAL A 41 -36.50 6.95 -24.49
N ASN A 42 -37.23 6.91 -23.42
CA ASN A 42 -37.12 5.98 -22.31
C ASN A 42 -37.73 4.64 -22.74
N SER A 43 -36.93 3.60 -22.87
CA SER A 43 -37.42 2.23 -23.04
C SER A 43 -37.05 1.43 -21.80
N GLN A 44 -38.05 1.21 -20.95
CA GLN A 44 -38.04 0.18 -19.91
C GLN A 44 -38.06 -1.20 -20.59
N ALA A 45 -37.24 -2.09 -20.13
CA ALA A 45 -37.33 -3.52 -20.35
C ALA A 45 -37.04 -4.28 -19.07
N ASP A 46 -38.04 -4.90 -18.61
CA ASP A 46 -38.33 -6.01 -17.74
C ASP A 46 -37.18 -6.72 -16.98
N GLU A 47 -37.44 -6.77 -15.69
CA GLU A 47 -36.85 -7.68 -14.72
C GLU A 47 -37.31 -9.12 -14.99
N THR A 48 -36.37 -10.05 -15.08
CA THR A 48 -36.63 -11.46 -14.77
C THR A 48 -35.76 -11.90 -13.60
N SER A 49 -36.44 -12.11 -12.49
CA SER A 49 -36.04 -12.79 -11.28
C SER A 49 -35.60 -14.23 -11.55
N SER A 50 -34.45 -14.62 -11.07
CA SER A 50 -34.15 -16.01 -10.77
C SER A 50 -33.50 -16.13 -9.39
N THR A 51 -34.33 -16.59 -8.47
CA THR A 51 -34.03 -17.11 -7.14
C THR A 51 -33.08 -18.32 -7.26
N ALA A 52 -31.99 -18.30 -6.54
CA ALA A 52 -31.25 -19.49 -6.14
C ALA A 52 -30.95 -19.43 -4.65
N GLU A 53 -31.58 -20.32 -3.93
CA GLU A 53 -31.32 -20.67 -2.53
C GLU A 53 -29.92 -21.22 -2.36
N SER A 54 -29.21 -20.80 -1.32
CA SER A 54 -28.14 -21.60 -0.75
C SER A 54 -27.96 -21.31 0.73
N ASN A 55 -28.31 -22.28 1.47
CA ASN A 55 -27.91 -22.79 2.78
C ASN A 55 -27.05 -21.91 3.70
N GLU A 56 -27.65 -21.72 4.86
CA GLU A 56 -27.06 -21.36 6.14
C GLU A 56 -26.07 -22.44 6.60
N ASP A 57 -24.88 -22.04 6.97
CA ASP A 57 -24.07 -22.76 7.94
C ASP A 57 -23.68 -21.82 9.07
N ASN A 58 -24.33 -22.04 10.18
CA ASN A 58 -24.04 -21.46 11.50
C ASN A 58 -22.69 -22.01 11.98
N ASN A 59 -21.73 -21.15 12.24
CA ASN A 59 -20.66 -21.46 13.17
C ASN A 59 -20.47 -20.32 14.17
N ALA A 60 -21.03 -20.52 15.34
CA ALA A 60 -20.86 -19.70 16.52
C ALA A 60 -19.42 -19.87 17.04
N THR A 61 -18.64 -18.81 17.07
CA THR A 61 -17.37 -18.77 17.79
C THR A 61 -17.53 -17.90 19.01
N GLU A 62 -17.41 -18.56 20.15
CA GLU A 62 -17.46 -18.02 21.50
C GLU A 62 -16.44 -16.91 21.74
N ALA A 63 -16.86 -15.85 22.40
CA ALA A 63 -16.03 -14.80 22.95
C ALA A 63 -15.30 -15.28 24.20
N PRO A 64 -14.02 -14.96 24.43
CA PRO A 64 -13.37 -15.26 25.70
C PRO A 64 -13.78 -14.25 26.78
N ASN A 65 -14.19 -14.81 27.86
CA ASN A 65 -14.62 -14.25 29.11
C ASN A 65 -13.51 -13.41 29.79
N GLU A 66 -13.80 -12.17 30.05
CA GLU A 66 -12.95 -11.23 30.80
C GLU A 66 -13.06 -11.51 32.27
N SER A 67 -12.05 -12.17 32.86
CA SER A 67 -11.97 -12.41 34.31
C SER A 67 -11.41 -11.17 35.01
N THR A 68 -12.31 -10.38 35.56
CA THR A 68 -12.02 -9.30 36.51
C THR A 68 -11.61 -9.91 37.85
N VAL A 69 -10.32 -9.87 38.17
CA VAL A 69 -9.82 -10.22 39.51
C VAL A 69 -9.93 -9.00 40.42
N THR A 70 -10.94 -8.95 41.22
CA THR A 70 -11.10 -7.98 42.31
C THR A 70 -10.25 -8.42 43.52
N SER A 71 -9.16 -7.72 43.78
CA SER A 71 -8.35 -7.90 44.97
C SER A 71 -8.93 -7.04 46.11
N THR A 72 -9.56 -7.69 47.06
CA THR A 72 -9.96 -7.11 48.35
C THR A 72 -8.77 -6.88 49.27
N PRO A 73 -8.66 -5.75 49.97
CA PRO A 73 -7.57 -5.50 50.93
C PRO A 73 -7.89 -6.24 52.26
N THR A 74 -6.98 -7.10 52.64
CA THR A 74 -7.02 -7.79 53.92
C THR A 74 -6.60 -6.87 55.04
N THR A 75 -7.50 -6.64 55.96
CA THR A 75 -7.34 -5.86 57.19
C THR A 75 -6.31 -6.51 58.12
N SER A 76 -5.27 -5.74 58.46
CA SER A 76 -4.23 -6.11 59.43
C SER A 76 -4.80 -6.12 60.84
N THR A 77 -4.89 -7.28 61.45
CA THR A 77 -5.13 -7.44 62.91
C THR A 77 -3.82 -7.28 63.67
N LYS A 78 -3.82 -6.34 64.58
CA LYS A 78 -2.76 -6.01 65.55
C LYS A 78 -2.50 -7.19 66.50
N PRO A 79 -1.27 -7.71 66.61
CA PRO A 79 -0.96 -8.68 67.65
C PRO A 79 -0.75 -8.02 69.02
N LYS A 80 -1.30 -8.67 70.01
CA LYS A 80 -1.26 -8.37 71.41
C LYS A 80 0.13 -8.48 72.00
N ASP A 81 0.48 -7.51 72.79
CA ASP A 81 1.70 -7.40 73.60
C ASP A 81 1.82 -8.57 74.56
N GLU A 82 2.76 -9.45 74.33
CA GLU A 82 3.22 -10.44 75.35
C GLU A 82 4.70 -10.22 75.57
N THR A 83 5.05 -9.76 76.73
CA THR A 83 6.39 -9.56 77.28
C THR A 83 7.10 -10.92 77.39
N PRO A 84 8.19 -11.16 76.66
CA PRO A 84 8.95 -12.38 76.91
C PRO A 84 9.95 -12.21 78.06
N ALA A 85 9.88 -13.18 78.91
CA ALA A 85 10.83 -13.37 80.01
C ALA A 85 12.29 -13.33 79.55
N ASN A 86 13.09 -12.60 80.27
CA ASN A 86 14.50 -12.45 80.15
C ASN A 86 15.26 -13.81 80.33
N VAL A 87 15.54 -14.50 79.25
CA VAL A 87 16.48 -15.64 79.25
C VAL A 87 17.85 -15.10 78.83
N THR A 88 18.67 -14.80 79.86
CA THR A 88 20.08 -14.48 79.72
C THR A 88 20.85 -15.73 79.25
N ASN A 89 20.87 -16.00 77.95
CA ASN A 89 21.78 -16.96 77.38
C ASN A 89 23.10 -16.23 77.00
N ASN A 90 24.06 -16.25 77.91
CA ASN A 90 25.46 -15.88 77.71
C ASN A 90 26.15 -16.91 76.76
N ASN A 91 25.74 -16.89 75.49
CA ASN A 91 26.50 -17.56 74.44
C ASN A 91 27.29 -16.49 73.70
N THR A 92 28.53 -16.23 74.12
CA THR A 92 29.47 -15.33 73.51
C THR A 92 29.89 -15.91 72.15
N GLN A 93 28.96 -15.89 71.18
CA GLN A 93 29.33 -16.13 69.78
C GLN A 93 30.25 -14.99 69.33
N LYS A 94 31.56 -15.33 69.16
CA LYS A 94 32.55 -14.44 68.58
C LYS A 94 31.99 -13.89 67.26
N GLU A 95 31.55 -12.62 67.29
CA GLU A 95 30.96 -11.97 66.12
C GLU A 95 31.86 -12.10 64.92
N LYS A 96 31.42 -12.78 63.91
CA LYS A 96 32.18 -13.02 62.67
C LYS A 96 32.26 -11.70 61.90
N LYS A 97 33.47 -11.14 61.79
CA LYS A 97 33.72 -9.93 61.02
C LYS A 97 33.45 -10.10 59.53
N CYS A 98 33.00 -9.08 58.86
CA CYS A 98 32.78 -9.06 57.43
C CYS A 98 34.02 -9.40 56.62
N SER A 99 33.95 -10.41 55.79
CA SER A 99 35.07 -10.89 54.96
C SER A 99 35.53 -9.89 53.87
N SER A 100 34.70 -8.86 53.58
CA SER A 100 35.04 -7.84 52.58
C SER A 100 35.67 -6.59 53.16
N CYS A 101 35.14 -6.03 54.27
CA CYS A 101 35.64 -4.80 54.84
C CYS A 101 36.39 -4.98 56.16
N GLY A 102 36.25 -6.12 56.83
CA GLY A 102 36.89 -6.41 58.14
C GLY A 102 36.42 -5.51 59.30
N LYS A 103 35.60 -4.51 59.05
CA LYS A 103 35.23 -3.49 60.02
C LYS A 103 33.91 -3.79 60.75
N ASN A 104 32.87 -4.14 60.03
CA ASN A 104 31.53 -4.39 60.56
C ASN A 104 31.24 -5.88 60.77
N PRO A 105 30.37 -6.26 61.72
CA PRO A 105 29.96 -7.64 61.85
C PRO A 105 29.25 -8.17 60.59
N ALA A 106 29.46 -9.43 60.26
CA ALA A 106 28.73 -10.08 59.20
C ALA A 106 27.28 -10.29 59.61
N VAL A 107 26.31 -10.12 58.67
CA VAL A 107 24.91 -10.38 58.91
C VAL A 107 24.64 -11.89 58.94
N SER A 108 23.55 -12.29 59.59
CA SER A 108 23.13 -13.67 59.66
C SER A 108 23.10 -14.33 58.29
N ASN A 109 23.61 -15.57 58.21
CA ASN A 109 23.66 -16.34 56.94
C ASN A 109 24.46 -15.71 55.82
N SER A 110 25.42 -14.78 56.12
CA SER A 110 26.34 -14.21 55.15
C SER A 110 27.73 -14.07 55.75
N SER A 111 28.76 -14.06 54.91
CA SER A 111 30.13 -13.68 55.29
C SER A 111 30.35 -12.16 55.20
N TYR A 112 29.33 -11.37 54.87
CA TYR A 112 29.41 -9.93 54.60
C TYR A 112 28.47 -9.11 55.49
N CYS A 113 28.88 -7.94 55.87
CA CYS A 113 28.03 -6.99 56.59
C CYS A 113 26.93 -6.37 55.67
N SER A 114 25.96 -5.68 56.22
CA SER A 114 24.88 -5.06 55.49
C SER A 114 25.34 -4.16 54.33
N SER A 115 26.44 -3.43 54.49
CA SER A 115 27.02 -2.56 53.47
C SER A 115 27.82 -3.28 52.37
N CYS A 116 28.21 -4.54 52.59
CA CYS A 116 29.02 -5.33 51.66
C CYS A 116 28.27 -6.52 51.07
N LYS A 117 27.06 -6.81 51.56
CA LYS A 117 26.17 -7.89 51.10
C LYS A 117 25.25 -7.41 50.00
N CYS A 118 25.02 -8.24 49.00
CA CYS A 118 24.01 -8.03 47.97
C CYS A 118 22.61 -8.00 48.57
N LEU A 119 21.75 -7.06 48.15
CA LEU A 119 20.36 -6.95 48.61
C LEU A 119 19.51 -8.18 48.30
N LEU A 120 19.86 -8.93 47.25
CA LEU A 120 19.04 -10.05 46.78
C LEU A 120 19.62 -11.43 47.18
N CYS A 121 20.83 -11.50 47.70
CA CYS A 121 21.44 -12.77 48.10
C CYS A 121 22.55 -12.55 49.16
N SER A 122 23.17 -13.65 49.59
CA SER A 122 24.27 -13.61 50.60
C SER A 122 25.64 -13.29 50.02
N ASN A 123 25.78 -13.03 48.71
CA ASN A 123 27.07 -12.79 48.07
C ASN A 123 27.54 -11.33 48.29
N LYS A 124 28.85 -11.11 48.06
CA LYS A 124 29.45 -9.77 48.06
C LYS A 124 28.91 -8.89 46.94
N ILE A 125 28.70 -7.58 47.18
CA ILE A 125 28.38 -6.58 46.16
C ILE A 125 29.51 -6.43 45.15
N ASN A 126 29.21 -5.92 43.98
CA ASN A 126 30.11 -5.82 42.83
C ASN A 126 31.20 -4.73 42.97
N GLY A 127 31.19 -3.92 44.00
CA GLY A 127 32.17 -2.86 44.25
C GLY A 127 31.58 -1.65 44.94
N SER A 128 32.35 -0.58 45.06
CA SER A 128 31.91 0.66 45.66
C SER A 128 30.78 1.29 44.87
N GLY A 129 29.70 1.65 45.57
CA GLY A 129 28.53 2.26 44.99
C GLY A 129 27.57 1.30 44.29
N TYR A 130 27.79 -0.03 44.36
CA TYR A 130 26.83 -1.05 43.97
C TYR A 130 26.09 -1.56 45.20
N VAL A 131 24.88 -2.03 45.01
CA VAL A 131 24.07 -2.70 46.03
C VAL A 131 23.75 -4.17 45.68
N TYR A 132 24.17 -4.59 44.48
CA TYR A 132 23.99 -5.94 43.98
C TYR A 132 25.33 -6.63 43.66
N CYS A 133 25.38 -7.94 43.77
CA CYS A 133 26.49 -8.73 43.34
C CYS A 133 26.52 -8.93 41.79
N ASN A 134 27.61 -9.48 41.25
CA ASN A 134 27.72 -9.75 39.82
C ASN A 134 26.57 -10.60 39.24
N SER A 135 26.01 -11.50 40.04
CA SER A 135 24.90 -12.35 39.62
C SER A 135 23.57 -11.61 39.55
N HIS A 136 23.43 -10.48 40.22
CA HIS A 136 22.20 -9.69 40.27
C HIS A 136 22.29 -8.27 39.71
N ASN A 137 23.52 -7.85 39.37
CA ASN A 137 23.72 -6.53 38.73
C ASN A 137 23.60 -6.61 37.22
N CYS A 138 23.09 -5.58 36.58
CA CYS A 138 23.09 -5.42 35.14
C CYS A 138 24.49 -5.52 34.58
N THR A 139 24.67 -6.26 33.47
CA THR A 139 25.97 -6.42 32.83
C THR A 139 26.46 -5.23 32.03
N LYS A 140 25.59 -4.22 31.82
CA LYS A 140 25.99 -2.97 31.18
C LYS A 140 27.00 -2.23 32.05
N SER A 141 28.10 -1.80 31.45
CA SER A 141 29.15 -1.05 32.17
C SER A 141 28.56 0.18 32.88
N SER A 142 28.99 0.39 34.12
CA SER A 142 28.56 1.49 35.00
C SER A 142 27.08 1.47 35.44
N CYS A 143 26.28 0.49 35.03
CA CYS A 143 24.91 0.32 35.50
C CYS A 143 24.88 -0.32 36.89
N LYS A 144 24.14 0.32 37.80
CA LYS A 144 24.02 -0.14 39.20
C LYS A 144 22.65 -0.75 39.52
N LEU A 145 21.78 -0.88 38.51
CA LEU A 145 20.45 -1.45 38.67
C LEU A 145 20.50 -2.98 38.68
N PRO A 146 19.54 -3.63 39.37
CA PRO A 146 19.43 -5.08 39.34
C PRO A 146 19.03 -5.55 37.94
N ARG A 147 19.55 -6.68 37.54
CA ARG A 147 19.07 -7.34 36.33
C ARG A 147 17.71 -7.99 36.56
N GLU A 148 16.95 -8.04 35.52
CA GLU A 148 15.71 -8.81 35.48
C GLU A 148 15.97 -10.24 34.94
N LYS A 149 15.07 -10.74 34.16
CA LYS A 149 15.26 -11.97 33.40
C LYS A 149 16.41 -11.78 32.41
N GLY A 150 17.49 -12.53 32.56
CA GLY A 150 18.68 -12.41 31.70
C GLY A 150 19.82 -11.57 32.31
N SER A 151 20.55 -10.85 31.47
CA SER A 151 21.79 -10.15 31.87
C SER A 151 21.60 -8.65 32.09
N TYR A 152 20.46 -8.09 31.71
CA TYR A 152 20.23 -6.65 31.69
C TYR A 152 19.09 -6.23 32.64
N CYS A 153 19.16 -5.01 33.17
CA CYS A 153 18.08 -4.39 33.91
C CYS A 153 17.00 -3.86 32.96
N ILE A 154 15.86 -3.40 33.51
CA ILE A 154 14.74 -2.87 32.72
C ILE A 154 15.12 -1.74 31.76
N GLU A 155 16.12 -0.92 32.13
CA GLU A 155 16.58 0.18 31.29
C GLU A 155 17.49 -0.26 30.12
N HIS A 156 18.11 -1.43 30.19
CA HIS A 156 19.04 -1.91 29.19
C HIS A 156 18.58 -3.18 28.47
N LYS A 157 17.54 -3.82 28.94
CA LYS A 157 16.92 -4.98 28.32
C LYS A 157 16.00 -4.54 27.15
N CYS A 158 15.93 -5.35 26.13
CA CYS A 158 14.95 -5.22 25.05
C CYS A 158 13.52 -5.19 25.62
N GLY A 159 12.69 -4.26 25.12
CA GLY A 159 11.30 -4.10 25.53
C GLY A 159 10.36 -5.23 25.10
N GLU A 160 10.83 -6.15 24.23
CA GLU A 160 10.07 -7.36 23.91
C GLU A 160 10.07 -8.32 25.12
N SER A 161 8.88 -8.77 25.52
CA SER A 161 8.62 -9.44 26.81
C SER A 161 9.47 -10.72 27.02
N SER A 162 9.69 -11.50 25.98
CA SER A 162 10.45 -12.74 26.00
C SER A 162 11.95 -12.55 25.71
N CYS A 163 12.38 -11.36 25.30
CA CYS A 163 13.73 -11.08 24.89
C CYS A 163 14.65 -10.72 26.06
N THR A 164 15.79 -11.38 26.18
CA THR A 164 16.79 -11.11 27.21
C THR A 164 18.00 -10.31 26.70
N ARG A 165 17.99 -9.87 25.43
CA ARG A 165 19.10 -9.16 24.79
C ARG A 165 19.17 -7.71 25.25
N GLU A 166 20.35 -7.11 25.08
CA GLU A 166 20.53 -5.67 25.26
C GLU A 166 19.75 -4.88 24.18
N ARG A 167 19.08 -3.80 24.59
CA ARG A 167 18.49 -2.86 23.63
C ARG A 167 19.54 -2.04 22.91
N GLU A 168 19.25 -1.58 21.73
CA GLU A 168 20.11 -0.67 20.98
C GLU A 168 20.12 0.74 21.61
N LYS A 169 21.22 1.47 21.34
CA LYS A 169 21.34 2.86 21.76
C LYS A 169 20.19 3.67 21.14
N ASN A 170 19.48 4.43 21.96
CA ASN A 170 18.32 5.25 21.58
C ASN A 170 17.08 4.46 21.11
N SER A 171 17.03 3.14 21.33
CA SER A 171 15.85 2.32 21.08
C SER A 171 15.40 1.59 22.33
N MET A 172 14.13 1.25 22.42
CA MET A 172 13.63 0.31 23.43
C MET A 172 13.85 -1.15 23.04
N TYR A 173 14.30 -1.43 21.83
CA TYR A 173 14.42 -2.78 21.27
C TYR A 173 15.87 -3.14 20.92
N CYS A 174 16.20 -4.42 20.93
CA CYS A 174 17.46 -4.93 20.43
C CYS A 174 17.45 -5.01 18.89
N SER A 175 18.59 -5.24 18.26
CA SER A 175 18.74 -5.33 16.80
C SER A 175 17.82 -6.34 16.12
N THR A 176 17.42 -7.38 16.85
CA THR A 176 16.48 -8.38 16.30
C THR A 176 15.02 -7.98 16.38
N HIS A 177 14.67 -6.97 17.19
CA HIS A 177 13.30 -6.50 17.37
C HIS A 177 13.11 -5.04 16.95
N ASN A 178 14.18 -4.32 16.66
CA ASN A 178 14.12 -2.95 16.16
C ASN A 178 13.83 -2.93 14.65
N CYS A 179 13.08 -1.93 14.20
CA CYS A 179 12.82 -1.69 12.78
C CYS A 179 14.13 -1.36 12.05
N ASN A 180 14.34 -1.96 10.87
CA ASN A 180 15.56 -1.73 10.07
C ASN A 180 15.50 -0.42 9.24
N ALA A 181 14.39 0.31 9.26
CA ALA A 181 14.34 1.61 8.60
C ALA A 181 15.22 2.61 9.36
N SER A 182 15.98 3.42 8.63
CA SER A 182 16.87 4.42 9.20
C SER A 182 16.11 5.37 10.14
N ASN A 183 16.71 5.66 11.30
CA ASN A 183 16.15 6.53 12.35
C ASN A 183 14.79 6.06 12.92
N CYS A 184 14.45 4.79 12.79
CA CYS A 184 13.24 4.22 13.37
C CYS A 184 13.57 3.37 14.58
N ASN A 185 12.97 3.70 15.73
CA ASN A 185 13.14 2.99 17.00
C ASN A 185 11.90 2.18 17.40
N ALA A 186 10.98 1.94 16.46
CA ALA A 186 9.79 1.14 16.69
C ALA A 186 10.06 -0.36 16.60
N VAL A 187 9.23 -1.18 17.26
CA VAL A 187 9.30 -2.63 17.15
C VAL A 187 8.93 -3.07 15.73
N ARG A 188 9.69 -4.00 15.17
CA ARG A 188 9.37 -4.60 13.88
C ARG A 188 8.16 -5.54 13.97
N MET A 189 7.46 -5.71 12.87
CA MET A 189 6.36 -6.66 12.75
C MET A 189 6.88 -8.10 12.65
N ASN A 190 6.09 -9.05 13.13
CA ASN A 190 6.36 -10.48 12.87
C ASN A 190 6.50 -10.71 11.36
N ASN A 191 7.45 -11.56 10.98
CA ASN A 191 7.77 -11.89 9.59
C ASN A 191 8.23 -10.70 8.73
N SER A 192 8.69 -9.60 9.34
CA SER A 192 9.28 -8.46 8.64
C SER A 192 10.44 -7.86 9.42
N ASN A 193 11.39 -7.26 8.71
CA ASN A 193 12.44 -6.45 9.33
C ASN A 193 11.98 -5.00 9.62
N TYR A 194 10.72 -4.67 9.34
CA TYR A 194 10.18 -3.32 9.43
C TYR A 194 8.97 -3.26 10.35
N CYS A 195 8.78 -2.12 11.01
CA CYS A 195 7.59 -1.83 11.82
C CYS A 195 6.37 -1.56 10.91
N ALA A 196 5.19 -1.45 11.51
CA ALA A 196 3.95 -1.19 10.79
C ALA A 196 4.01 0.05 9.87
N SER A 197 4.71 1.11 10.31
CA SER A 197 4.86 2.34 9.53
C SER A 197 5.81 2.21 8.33
N HIS A 198 6.69 1.22 8.30
CA HIS A 198 7.72 1.05 7.26
C HIS A 198 7.59 -0.25 6.47
N LYS A 199 6.77 -1.20 6.89
CA LYS A 199 6.49 -2.43 6.16
C LYS A 199 5.51 -2.16 5.02
N CYS A 200 5.69 -2.83 3.90
CA CYS A 200 4.72 -2.89 2.81
C CYS A 200 3.34 -3.34 3.31
N SER A 201 2.28 -2.66 2.89
CA SER A 201 0.90 -2.95 3.31
C SER A 201 0.37 -4.28 2.78
N ASN A 202 1.03 -4.90 1.79
CA ASN A 202 0.70 -6.27 1.40
C ASN A 202 1.00 -7.22 2.57
N SER A 203 0.00 -7.96 3.02
CA SER A 203 0.06 -8.79 4.24
C SER A 203 1.18 -9.83 4.23
N SER A 204 1.43 -10.45 3.09
CA SER A 204 2.47 -11.48 2.92
C SER A 204 3.86 -10.91 2.62
N CYS A 205 3.99 -9.60 2.42
CA CYS A 205 5.25 -8.95 2.07
C CYS A 205 5.99 -8.44 3.30
N GLY A 206 7.24 -8.87 3.47
CA GLY A 206 8.12 -8.39 4.53
C GLY A 206 9.01 -7.20 4.16
N ASN A 207 8.93 -6.67 2.93
CA ASN A 207 9.80 -5.62 2.43
C ASN A 207 9.42 -4.23 2.96
N GLN A 208 10.38 -3.31 2.88
CA GLN A 208 10.16 -1.90 3.18
C GLN A 208 9.25 -1.26 2.12
N LYS A 209 8.29 -0.45 2.55
CA LYS A 209 7.52 0.40 1.65
C LYS A 209 8.38 1.54 1.08
N GLU A 210 8.06 1.99 -0.10
CA GLU A 210 8.71 3.15 -0.70
C GLU A 210 8.26 4.47 -0.06
N SER A 211 9.12 5.46 -0.13
CA SER A 211 8.80 6.81 0.36
C SER A 211 7.58 7.37 -0.36
N GLY A 212 6.57 7.80 0.40
CA GLY A 212 5.32 8.33 -0.13
C GLY A 212 4.39 7.26 -0.73
N SER A 213 4.64 5.98 -0.46
CA SER A 213 3.77 4.87 -0.87
C SER A 213 3.41 3.99 0.33
N GLU A 214 2.30 3.28 0.24
CA GLU A 214 1.93 2.24 1.20
C GLU A 214 2.59 0.89 0.88
N CYS A 215 3.18 0.74 -0.30
CA CYS A 215 3.76 -0.52 -0.75
C CYS A 215 5.24 -0.40 -1.14
N CYS A 216 5.94 -1.53 -1.19
CA CYS A 216 7.28 -1.63 -1.75
C CYS A 216 7.25 -1.62 -3.29
N SER A 217 8.40 -1.45 -3.94
CA SER A 217 8.55 -1.43 -5.40
C SER A 217 7.90 -2.63 -6.10
N SER A 218 7.98 -3.81 -5.47
CA SER A 218 7.37 -5.02 -6.03
C SER A 218 5.83 -5.00 -6.04
N HIS A 219 5.20 -4.13 -5.26
CA HIS A 219 3.74 -4.04 -5.14
C HIS A 219 3.18 -2.69 -5.59
N ASN A 220 4.03 -1.73 -5.94
CA ASN A 220 3.63 -0.47 -6.55
C ASN A 220 3.35 -0.62 -8.04
N CYS A 221 2.49 0.23 -8.56
CA CYS A 221 2.24 0.37 -9.98
C CYS A 221 3.51 0.80 -10.73
N ASN A 222 3.81 0.13 -11.85
CA ASN A 222 4.99 0.44 -12.66
C ASN A 222 4.83 1.69 -13.56
N ALA A 223 3.65 2.32 -13.60
CA ALA A 223 3.50 3.59 -14.29
C ALA A 223 4.32 4.67 -13.57
N SER A 224 5.02 5.50 -14.34
CA SER A 224 5.91 6.53 -13.80
C SER A 224 5.19 7.43 -12.78
N SER A 225 5.85 7.69 -11.66
CA SER A 225 5.34 8.50 -10.54
C SER A 225 4.08 7.97 -9.84
N CYS A 226 3.57 6.80 -10.20
CA CYS A 226 2.41 6.20 -9.55
C CYS A 226 2.80 5.43 -8.30
N LYS A 227 2.26 5.83 -7.16
CA LYS A 227 2.48 5.22 -5.85
C LYS A 227 1.34 4.29 -5.40
N VAL A 228 0.38 4.04 -6.27
CA VAL A 228 -0.80 3.20 -5.98
C VAL A 228 -0.43 1.72 -6.11
N VAL A 229 -1.03 0.89 -5.28
CA VAL A 229 -0.87 -0.57 -5.33
C VAL A 229 -1.32 -1.11 -6.68
N ARG A 230 -0.54 -2.01 -7.26
CA ARG A 230 -0.91 -2.70 -8.49
C ARG A 230 -2.08 -3.66 -8.29
N THR A 231 -2.83 -3.94 -9.34
CA THR A 231 -4.04 -4.76 -9.30
C THR A 231 -3.75 -6.21 -9.69
N GLY A 232 -4.01 -7.14 -8.79
CA GLY A 232 -3.88 -8.58 -9.03
C GLY A 232 -2.50 -8.98 -9.57
N SER A 233 -2.47 -9.74 -10.65
CA SER A 233 -1.23 -10.16 -11.32
C SER A 233 -0.63 -9.11 -12.26
N SER A 234 -1.32 -7.98 -12.48
CA SER A 234 -0.81 -6.89 -13.32
C SER A 234 0.32 -6.14 -12.63
N GLN A 235 1.25 -5.59 -13.43
CA GLN A 235 2.25 -4.64 -12.97
C GLN A 235 1.68 -3.22 -12.78
N TYR A 236 0.42 -2.98 -13.11
CA TYR A 236 -0.24 -1.68 -13.08
C TYR A 236 -1.43 -1.67 -12.13
N CYS A 237 -1.70 -0.53 -11.52
CA CYS A 237 -2.92 -0.31 -10.74
C CYS A 237 -4.15 -0.19 -11.66
N SER A 238 -5.35 -0.21 -11.08
CA SER A 238 -6.61 -0.10 -11.84
C SER A 238 -6.68 1.14 -12.74
N ALA A 239 -6.04 2.24 -12.32
CA ALA A 239 -5.99 3.47 -13.10
C ALA A 239 -5.03 3.41 -14.30
N HIS A 240 -4.06 2.50 -14.32
CA HIS A 240 -3.04 2.40 -15.37
C HIS A 240 -3.05 1.06 -16.12
N LYS A 241 -3.82 0.08 -15.67
CA LYS A 241 -4.03 -1.18 -16.37
C LYS A 241 -5.04 -1.00 -17.49
N CYS A 242 -4.84 -1.71 -18.61
CA CYS A 242 -5.83 -1.85 -19.67
C CYS A 242 -7.17 -2.40 -19.12
N SER A 243 -8.29 -1.82 -19.54
CA SER A 243 -9.63 -2.22 -19.10
C SER A 243 -10.08 -3.58 -19.64
N ASN A 244 -9.40 -4.13 -20.65
CA ASN A 244 -9.66 -5.50 -21.06
C ASN A 244 -9.30 -6.45 -19.91
N SER A 245 -10.24 -7.30 -19.50
CA SER A 245 -10.13 -8.13 -18.28
C SER A 245 -8.94 -9.09 -18.29
N SER A 246 -8.61 -9.64 -19.45
CA SER A 246 -7.49 -10.58 -19.62
C SER A 246 -6.15 -9.90 -19.91
N CYS A 247 -6.13 -8.58 -20.07
CA CYS A 247 -4.93 -7.83 -20.42
C CYS A 247 -4.25 -7.21 -19.19
N ASN A 248 -2.96 -7.44 -19.06
CA ASN A 248 -2.15 -6.88 -17.96
C ASN A 248 -1.25 -5.71 -18.41
N ASN A 249 -1.39 -5.23 -19.64
CA ASN A 249 -0.57 -4.15 -20.18
C ASN A 249 -1.01 -2.78 -19.64
N GLN A 250 -0.10 -1.81 -19.74
CA GLN A 250 -0.40 -0.42 -19.44
C GLN A 250 -1.37 0.15 -20.49
N ARG A 251 -2.37 0.91 -20.02
CA ARG A 251 -3.24 1.68 -20.92
C ARG A 251 -2.48 2.87 -21.54
N GLU A 252 -2.96 3.35 -22.67
CA GLU A 252 -2.47 4.57 -23.28
C GLU A 252 -2.92 5.82 -22.52
N SER A 253 -2.21 6.93 -22.67
CA SER A 253 -2.43 8.17 -21.90
C SER A 253 -3.86 8.71 -22.03
N ASN A 254 -4.47 8.60 -23.20
CA ASN A 254 -5.80 9.13 -23.50
C ASN A 254 -6.85 8.03 -23.73
N SER A 255 -6.59 6.80 -23.29
CA SER A 255 -7.48 5.67 -23.43
C SER A 255 -7.53 4.85 -22.17
N ILE A 256 -8.63 4.15 -21.95
CA ILE A 256 -8.73 3.10 -20.93
C ILE A 256 -8.14 1.77 -21.43
N TYR A 257 -7.72 1.67 -22.70
CA TYR A 257 -7.14 0.50 -23.30
C TYR A 257 -5.65 0.68 -23.62
N CYS A 258 -4.90 -0.40 -23.68
CA CYS A 258 -3.52 -0.42 -24.17
C CYS A 258 -3.49 -0.40 -25.71
N SER A 259 -2.33 -0.17 -26.30
CA SER A 259 -2.13 -0.15 -27.77
C SER A 259 -2.64 -1.40 -28.48
N SER A 260 -2.65 -2.55 -27.79
CA SER A 260 -3.19 -3.79 -28.35
C SER A 260 -4.71 -3.87 -28.38
N HIS A 261 -5.40 -3.06 -27.58
CA HIS A 261 -6.86 -3.07 -27.47
C HIS A 261 -7.50 -1.74 -27.84
N ASN A 262 -6.73 -0.68 -28.01
CA ASN A 262 -7.23 0.61 -28.43
C ASN A 262 -7.49 0.65 -29.95
N CYS A 263 -8.54 1.32 -30.37
CA CYS A 263 -8.85 1.58 -31.78
C CYS A 263 -7.73 2.42 -32.42
N ASN A 264 -7.26 2.00 -33.61
CA ASN A 264 -6.21 2.73 -34.31
C ASN A 264 -6.69 4.02 -35.03
N HIS A 265 -7.99 4.31 -34.99
CA HIS A 265 -8.48 5.59 -35.51
C HIS A 265 -7.98 6.74 -34.63
N SER A 266 -7.43 7.78 -35.25
CA SER A 266 -6.91 8.93 -34.54
C SER A 266 -7.94 9.58 -33.64
N GLY A 267 -7.62 9.78 -32.36
CA GLY A 267 -8.52 10.37 -31.37
C GLY A 267 -9.61 9.44 -30.83
N CYS A 268 -9.64 8.16 -31.20
CA CYS A 268 -10.58 7.19 -30.68
C CYS A 268 -10.00 6.41 -29.49
N SER A 269 -10.72 6.40 -28.39
CA SER A 269 -10.34 5.67 -27.16
C SER A 269 -11.21 4.43 -26.90
N ASN A 270 -11.96 3.95 -27.90
CA ASN A 270 -12.80 2.77 -27.79
C ASN A 270 -11.99 1.47 -27.98
N ASP A 271 -12.51 0.38 -27.42
CA ASP A 271 -11.94 -0.96 -27.64
C ASP A 271 -12.11 -1.36 -29.11
N ARG A 272 -11.05 -1.94 -29.68
CA ARG A 272 -11.12 -2.52 -31.02
C ARG A 272 -11.89 -3.83 -31.00
N VAL A 273 -12.58 -4.15 -32.07
CA VAL A 273 -13.27 -5.44 -32.22
C VAL A 273 -12.28 -6.56 -32.54
N SER A 274 -12.63 -7.79 -32.20
CA SER A 274 -11.83 -8.95 -32.50
C SER A 274 -11.45 -9.00 -34.00
N ASN A 275 -10.21 -9.35 -34.29
CA ASN A 275 -9.67 -9.45 -35.66
C ASN A 275 -9.69 -8.14 -36.47
N SER A 276 -9.76 -6.98 -35.80
CA SER A 276 -9.60 -5.68 -36.45
C SER A 276 -8.71 -4.76 -35.59
N SER A 277 -8.06 -3.82 -36.23
CA SER A 277 -7.36 -2.71 -35.55
C SER A 277 -8.32 -1.57 -35.19
N TYR A 278 -9.59 -1.68 -35.51
CA TYR A 278 -10.59 -0.61 -35.34
C TYR A 278 -11.74 -1.06 -34.44
N CYS A 279 -12.34 -0.12 -33.72
CA CYS A 279 -13.57 -0.35 -32.97
C CYS A 279 -14.77 -0.47 -33.90
N TYR A 280 -15.92 -0.84 -33.34
CA TYR A 280 -17.17 -0.99 -34.11
C TYR A 280 -17.52 0.27 -34.92
N ASN A 281 -17.26 1.45 -34.38
CA ASN A 281 -17.58 2.72 -35.05
C ASN A 281 -16.64 3.06 -36.21
N HIS A 282 -15.44 2.47 -36.27
CA HIS A 282 -14.42 2.80 -37.26
C HIS A 282 -14.08 1.62 -38.18
N LYS A 283 -14.53 0.42 -37.88
CA LYS A 283 -14.34 -0.76 -38.73
C LYS A 283 -15.34 -0.76 -39.88
N CYS A 284 -14.93 -1.23 -41.04
CA CYS A 284 -15.82 -1.55 -42.17
C CYS A 284 -16.91 -2.53 -41.78
N SER A 285 -18.15 -2.24 -42.14
CA SER A 285 -19.34 -3.07 -41.82
C SER A 285 -19.41 -4.38 -42.62
N LYS A 286 -18.57 -4.53 -43.67
CA LYS A 286 -18.50 -5.79 -44.41
C LYS A 286 -17.97 -6.93 -43.51
N SER A 287 -18.64 -8.06 -43.51
CA SER A 287 -18.17 -9.23 -42.76
C SER A 287 -16.76 -9.62 -43.16
N ASN A 288 -15.96 -10.05 -42.18
CA ASN A 288 -14.54 -10.43 -42.36
C ASN A 288 -13.60 -9.31 -42.87
N CYS A 289 -14.05 -8.08 -42.95
CA CYS A 289 -13.20 -6.94 -43.27
C CYS A 289 -12.61 -6.31 -42.00
N SER A 290 -11.28 -6.16 -41.98
CA SER A 290 -10.53 -5.56 -40.86
C SER A 290 -10.13 -4.11 -41.13
N PHE A 291 -10.44 -3.55 -42.29
CA PHE A 291 -10.05 -2.19 -42.68
C PHE A 291 -10.91 -1.13 -42.00
N GLU A 292 -10.35 0.07 -41.91
CA GLU A 292 -11.06 1.27 -41.48
C GLU A 292 -12.15 1.63 -42.51
N LYS A 293 -13.31 2.06 -42.03
CA LYS A 293 -14.35 2.63 -42.91
C LYS A 293 -13.94 4.04 -43.36
N GLU A 294 -14.42 4.44 -44.53
CA GLU A 294 -14.22 5.82 -45.03
C GLU A 294 -15.09 6.79 -44.24
N SER A 295 -14.68 8.06 -44.19
CA SER A 295 -15.48 9.13 -43.65
C SER A 295 -16.83 9.20 -44.38
N ASN A 296 -17.93 9.34 -43.63
CA ASN A 296 -19.29 9.35 -44.17
C ASN A 296 -19.74 8.05 -44.86
N SER A 297 -19.04 6.91 -44.61
CA SER A 297 -19.43 5.61 -45.10
C SER A 297 -19.44 4.57 -43.97
N TYR A 298 -20.22 3.54 -44.12
CA TYR A 298 -20.13 2.34 -43.28
C TYR A 298 -19.06 1.34 -43.78
N TYR A 299 -18.47 1.59 -44.95
CA TYR A 299 -17.58 0.67 -45.66
C TYR A 299 -16.21 1.31 -45.88
N CYS A 300 -15.19 0.47 -45.96
CA CYS A 300 -13.83 0.88 -46.35
C CYS A 300 -13.74 1.14 -47.88
N PHE A 301 -12.62 1.70 -48.30
CA PHE A 301 -12.38 2.02 -49.70
C PHE A 301 -12.57 0.82 -50.65
N LYS A 302 -12.44 -0.42 -50.21
CA LYS A 302 -12.67 -1.61 -51.02
C LYS A 302 -14.13 -1.97 -51.16
N HIS A 303 -14.93 -1.75 -50.15
CA HIS A 303 -16.31 -2.19 -50.05
C HIS A 303 -17.34 -1.07 -50.17
N GLY A 304 -16.89 0.17 -50.10
CA GLY A 304 -17.75 1.35 -50.28
C GLY A 304 -17.88 1.78 -51.73
N CYS A 305 -19.09 2.20 -52.08
CA CYS A 305 -19.36 2.84 -53.38
C CYS A 305 -18.67 4.21 -53.43
N ARG A 306 -17.78 4.42 -54.38
CA ARG A 306 -17.03 5.68 -54.59
C ARG A 306 -17.91 6.91 -54.85
N MET A 307 -19.18 6.69 -55.16
CA MET A 307 -20.12 7.78 -55.44
C MET A 307 -20.97 8.22 -54.22
N CYS A 308 -21.31 7.28 -53.34
CA CYS A 308 -22.25 7.56 -52.24
C CYS A 308 -21.86 6.87 -50.90
N GLY A 309 -20.79 6.14 -50.83
CA GLY A 309 -20.38 5.46 -49.59
C GLY A 309 -21.19 4.21 -49.23
N ASN A 310 -22.31 3.90 -49.94
CA ASN A 310 -23.06 2.67 -49.68
C ASN A 310 -22.29 1.42 -50.08
N GLU A 311 -22.75 0.23 -49.70
CA GLU A 311 -22.08 -1.01 -50.05
C GLU A 311 -21.92 -1.16 -51.57
N ALA A 312 -20.72 -1.41 -52.05
CA ALA A 312 -20.44 -1.71 -53.45
C ALA A 312 -20.92 -3.15 -53.77
N VAL A 313 -21.46 -3.36 -54.96
CA VAL A 313 -21.91 -4.72 -55.36
C VAL A 313 -20.75 -5.64 -55.63
N ASP A 314 -19.58 -5.12 -55.98
CA ASP A 314 -18.34 -5.87 -56.15
C ASP A 314 -17.12 -4.97 -55.91
N GLU A 315 -15.98 -5.58 -55.58
CA GLU A 315 -14.72 -4.85 -55.26
C GLU A 315 -14.08 -4.25 -56.53
N ASN A 316 -14.37 -4.75 -57.71
CA ASN A 316 -13.75 -4.31 -58.96
C ASN A 316 -14.36 -3.01 -59.47
N SER A 317 -15.68 -2.90 -59.40
CA SER A 317 -16.37 -1.68 -59.84
C SER A 317 -16.35 -0.55 -58.79
N ARG A 318 -16.36 -0.94 -57.49
CA ARG A 318 -16.57 -0.02 -56.37
C ARG A 318 -17.79 0.90 -56.56
N LEU A 319 -18.86 0.34 -57.11
CA LEU A 319 -20.14 0.96 -57.32
C LEU A 319 -21.25 0.15 -56.67
N CYS A 320 -22.20 0.82 -56.01
CA CYS A 320 -23.40 0.18 -55.52
C CYS A 320 -24.43 -0.06 -56.67
N SER A 321 -25.49 -0.84 -56.39
CA SER A 321 -26.54 -1.11 -57.36
C SER A 321 -27.18 0.14 -57.97
N ASN A 322 -27.23 1.23 -57.19
CA ASN A 322 -27.77 2.50 -57.65
C ASN A 322 -26.85 3.26 -58.63
N HIS A 323 -25.56 2.92 -58.68
CA HIS A 323 -24.59 3.64 -59.49
C HIS A 323 -23.93 2.77 -60.54
N LYS A 324 -24.03 1.45 -60.44
CA LYS A 324 -23.45 0.52 -61.39
C LYS A 324 -24.35 0.30 -62.62
N CYS A 325 -23.78 0.23 -63.81
CA CYS A 325 -24.44 -0.15 -65.04
C CYS A 325 -25.15 -1.54 -64.85
N ALA A 326 -26.40 -1.66 -65.29
CA ALA A 326 -27.21 -2.88 -65.15
C ALA A 326 -26.71 -3.99 -66.08
N GLN A 327 -25.92 -3.69 -67.11
CA GLN A 327 -25.35 -4.70 -67.96
C GLN A 327 -24.42 -5.64 -67.18
N ARG A 328 -24.67 -6.95 -67.28
CA ARG A 328 -23.87 -7.96 -66.63
C ARG A 328 -22.40 -7.89 -67.07
N GLY A 329 -21.51 -7.91 -66.11
CA GLY A 329 -20.06 -7.81 -66.34
C GLY A 329 -19.53 -6.38 -66.57
N CYS A 330 -20.40 -5.39 -66.66
CA CYS A 330 -19.96 -3.98 -66.81
C CYS A 330 -19.64 -3.38 -65.43
N ASN A 331 -18.44 -2.80 -65.33
CA ASN A 331 -17.94 -2.11 -64.11
C ASN A 331 -18.00 -0.60 -64.19
N LEU A 332 -18.72 -0.08 -65.19
CA LEU A 332 -18.84 1.37 -65.38
C LEU A 332 -20.02 1.96 -64.62
N HIS A 333 -19.93 3.22 -64.31
CA HIS A 333 -20.97 4.02 -63.72
C HIS A 333 -22.12 4.19 -64.74
N LYS A 334 -23.36 4.07 -64.26
CA LYS A 334 -24.53 4.38 -65.12
C LYS A 334 -24.72 5.86 -65.35
N ASP A 335 -25.29 6.22 -66.45
CA ASP A 335 -25.59 7.60 -66.77
C ASP A 335 -26.79 8.13 -65.96
N SER A 336 -26.80 9.44 -65.75
CA SER A 336 -27.91 10.10 -65.06
C SER A 336 -29.25 9.80 -65.79
N GLY A 337 -30.24 9.33 -65.01
CA GLY A 337 -31.55 8.99 -65.56
C GLY A 337 -31.61 7.64 -66.34
N SER A 338 -30.51 6.87 -66.40
CA SER A 338 -30.46 5.57 -67.09
C SER A 338 -30.02 4.46 -66.11
N ASN A 339 -30.42 3.27 -66.40
CA ASN A 339 -29.87 2.08 -65.71
C ASN A 339 -28.58 1.58 -66.37
N TYR A 340 -28.14 2.17 -67.46
CA TYR A 340 -26.98 1.76 -68.26
C TYR A 340 -25.94 2.87 -68.37
N CYS A 341 -24.72 2.49 -68.59
CA CYS A 341 -23.63 3.44 -68.90
C CYS A 341 -23.70 3.85 -70.39
N MET A 342 -22.89 4.85 -70.73
CA MET A 342 -22.85 5.40 -72.11
C MET A 342 -22.64 4.39 -73.20
N TYR A 343 -22.01 3.21 -72.88
CA TYR A 343 -21.73 2.16 -73.87
C TYR A 343 -22.83 1.10 -73.99
N HIS A 344 -23.82 1.11 -73.10
CA HIS A 344 -24.87 0.11 -73.03
C HIS A 344 -26.28 0.69 -73.05
N LYS A 345 -26.43 1.93 -73.51
CA LYS A 345 -27.74 2.55 -73.72
C LYS A 345 -28.45 1.95 -74.90
#